data_cc564db8d1da359f707785e3a736ae61
#
_entry.id   cc564db8d1da359f707785e3a736ae61
#
_cell.length_a   1.000
_cell.length_b   1.000
_cell.length_c   1.000
_cell.angle_alpha   90.00
_cell.angle_beta   90.00
_cell.angle_gamma   90.00
#
_symmetry.space_group_name_H-M   'P 1'
#
loop_
_entity.id
_entity.type
_entity.pdbx_description
1 polymer ?
#
loop_
_entity_poly.entity_id
_entity_poly.type
_entity_poly.pdbx_seq_one_letter_code
_entity_poly.pdbx_strand_id
1 'polypeptide(L)'
;NYKISCVMTTYRRFTCVERSISMFLNQDYIGDTELIIFNTDDEYPLVLGETLSTDGRIKVVNNNIDYNTNKKYDNIGSIRRDAINHASGTHYICWDDDDIFLPWNVRQCVDGIKKYPDMWSWKPEYSSFWRSDGLLEISGNVMEASIISRLDKIREHGFIEHKGGGEHWAWLKVFMDKEKLFVDRNSIPGYCFNWSDQGVMRGHKQSGTMNHPDNFNIHKEGTRDYATRSLEPYSASDLLRIYEKFDTLLKDSIDKTINGYKITQENYNKYVAKIANTSN
;
A
#
# COMPACT_ATOMS: atom_id res chain seq x y z
N ASN A 1 6.27 -15.55 -16.57
CA ASN A 1 5.97 -15.58 -15.13
C ASN A 1 5.93 -14.16 -14.60
N TYR A 2 4.87 -13.86 -13.85
CA TYR A 2 4.75 -12.56 -13.18
C TYR A 2 5.20 -12.75 -11.73
N LYS A 3 6.32 -12.12 -11.36
CA LYS A 3 6.71 -11.95 -9.97
C LYS A 3 6.41 -10.52 -9.55
N ILE A 4 5.68 -10.35 -8.44
CA ILE A 4 5.20 -9.06 -7.99
C ILE A 4 6.02 -8.61 -6.78
N SER A 5 6.68 -7.46 -6.89
CA SER A 5 7.34 -6.81 -5.78
C SER A 5 6.43 -5.75 -5.17
N CYS A 6 5.90 -6.02 -4.01
CA CYS A 6 5.29 -5.02 -3.14
C CYS A 6 6.41 -4.29 -2.39
N VAL A 7 6.52 -2.98 -2.53
CA VAL A 7 7.62 -2.21 -1.94
C VAL A 7 7.07 -1.17 -0.97
N MET A 8 7.45 -1.33 0.29
CA MET A 8 7.05 -0.50 1.42
C MET A 8 8.23 0.37 1.85
N THR A 9 7.99 1.66 1.99
CA THR A 9 8.91 2.58 2.67
C THR A 9 8.32 2.95 4.02
N THR A 10 9.12 2.95 5.08
CA THR A 10 8.61 3.19 6.43
C THR A 10 9.61 3.95 7.30
N TYR A 11 9.08 4.65 8.30
CA TYR A 11 9.84 5.35 9.32
C TYR A 11 9.03 5.43 10.63
N ARG A 12 9.48 4.78 11.69
CA ARG A 12 8.86 4.80 13.04
C ARG A 12 7.38 4.40 13.10
N ARG A 13 6.92 3.49 12.23
CA ARG A 13 5.51 3.09 12.12
C ARG A 13 5.30 1.60 12.35
N PHE A 14 5.83 1.10 13.44
CA PHE A 14 5.90 -0.32 13.75
C PHE A 14 4.56 -1.07 13.58
N THR A 15 3.52 -0.56 14.22
CA THR A 15 2.17 -1.17 14.17
C THR A 15 1.58 -1.16 12.76
N CYS A 16 1.85 -0.11 11.99
CA CYS A 16 1.42 -0.05 10.59
C CYS A 16 2.14 -1.08 9.73
N VAL A 17 3.45 -1.23 9.93
CA VAL A 17 4.24 -2.24 9.22
C VAL A 17 3.69 -3.64 9.50
N GLU A 18 3.45 -4.00 10.75
CA GLU A 18 2.89 -5.29 11.13
C GLU A 18 1.50 -5.54 10.50
N ARG A 19 0.62 -4.53 10.54
CA ARG A 19 -0.67 -4.58 9.87
C ARG A 19 -0.52 -4.80 8.37
N SER A 20 0.35 -4.04 7.75
CA SER A 20 0.59 -4.06 6.30
C SER A 20 1.23 -5.38 5.84
N ILE A 21 2.14 -5.97 6.64
CA ILE A 21 2.64 -7.34 6.44
C ILE A 21 1.47 -8.34 6.46
N SER A 22 0.58 -8.21 7.43
CA SER A 22 -0.57 -9.12 7.55
C SER A 22 -1.49 -9.05 6.34
N MET A 23 -1.71 -7.85 5.80
CA MET A 23 -2.47 -7.67 4.56
C MET A 23 -1.75 -8.26 3.33
N PHE A 24 -0.42 -8.18 3.27
CA PHE A 24 0.37 -8.83 2.22
C PHE A 24 0.25 -10.36 2.29
N LEU A 25 0.39 -10.92 3.47
CA LEU A 25 0.28 -12.37 3.69
C LEU A 25 -1.13 -12.91 3.38
N ASN A 26 -2.15 -12.06 3.52
CA ASN A 26 -3.55 -12.41 3.28
C ASN A 26 -4.03 -12.08 1.85
N GLN A 27 -3.13 -11.79 0.91
CA GLN A 27 -3.52 -11.64 -0.48
C GLN A 27 -3.89 -12.99 -1.09
N ASP A 28 -4.99 -13.03 -1.86
CA ASP A 28 -5.51 -14.25 -2.51
C ASP A 28 -4.79 -14.61 -3.83
N TYR A 29 -3.73 -13.91 -4.16
CA TYR A 29 -2.88 -14.21 -5.30
C TYR A 29 -1.88 -15.32 -4.95
N ILE A 30 -1.94 -16.43 -5.67
CA ILE A 30 -1.13 -17.64 -5.44
C ILE A 30 0.19 -17.69 -6.24
N GLY A 31 0.49 -16.65 -7.02
CA GLY A 31 1.75 -16.56 -7.79
C GLY A 31 2.91 -16.00 -6.97
N ASP A 32 4.05 -15.81 -7.64
CA ASP A 32 5.25 -15.29 -7.00
C ASP A 32 5.06 -13.84 -6.52
N THR A 33 5.28 -13.61 -5.24
CA THR A 33 5.24 -12.28 -4.62
C THR A 33 6.43 -12.09 -3.69
N GLU A 34 6.84 -10.85 -3.48
CA GLU A 34 7.77 -10.46 -2.43
C GLU A 34 7.33 -9.13 -1.81
N LEU A 35 7.62 -8.95 -0.54
CA LEU A 35 7.45 -7.69 0.18
C LEU A 35 8.82 -7.16 0.59
N ILE A 36 9.20 -6.01 0.04
CA ILE A 36 10.41 -5.28 0.46
C ILE A 36 9.98 -4.20 1.45
N ILE A 37 10.50 -4.26 2.66
CA ILE A 37 10.27 -3.27 3.72
C ILE A 37 11.55 -2.45 3.85
N PHE A 38 11.53 -1.21 3.39
CA PHE A 38 12.65 -0.29 3.43
C PHE A 38 12.46 0.70 4.57
N ASN A 39 13.16 0.46 5.67
CA ASN A 39 13.11 1.28 6.87
C ASN A 39 14.26 2.29 6.90
N THR A 40 13.91 3.57 7.05
CA THR A 40 14.89 4.67 7.10
C THR A 40 15.19 5.17 8.52
N ASP A 41 14.70 4.49 9.55
CA ASP A 41 15.01 4.82 10.93
C ASP A 41 16.35 4.21 11.36
N ASP A 42 17.26 5.06 11.80
CA ASP A 42 18.60 4.66 12.30
C ASP A 42 18.59 4.30 13.79
N GLU A 43 17.60 4.75 14.54
CA GLU A 43 17.48 4.44 15.97
C GLU A 43 16.76 3.11 16.22
N TYR A 44 15.79 2.78 15.37
CA TYR A 44 14.93 1.61 15.53
C TYR A 44 14.95 0.71 14.29
N PRO A 45 15.99 -0.10 14.11
CA PRO A 45 16.05 -1.05 13.01
C PRO A 45 14.92 -2.08 13.16
N LEU A 46 14.27 -2.40 12.04
CA LEU A 46 13.25 -3.43 11.98
C LEU A 46 13.89 -4.81 11.87
N VAL A 47 13.38 -5.76 12.64
CA VAL A 47 13.80 -7.16 12.62
C VAL A 47 12.55 -8.02 12.47
N LEU A 48 12.59 -9.03 11.61
CA LEU A 48 11.50 -10.01 11.49
C LEU A 48 11.46 -10.90 12.73
N GLY A 49 10.28 -11.08 13.30
CA GLY A 49 10.05 -12.04 14.34
C GLY A 49 10.12 -13.48 13.85
N GLU A 50 10.03 -14.44 14.76
CA GLU A 50 10.23 -15.85 14.47
C GLU A 50 9.27 -16.35 13.38
N THR A 51 8.01 -15.96 13.46
CA THR A 51 6.96 -16.33 12.47
C THR A 51 7.28 -15.84 11.06
N LEU A 52 7.80 -14.61 10.94
CA LEU A 52 8.06 -13.98 9.64
C LEU A 52 9.44 -14.30 9.07
N SER A 53 10.41 -14.64 9.92
CA SER A 53 11.78 -14.90 9.51
C SER A 53 11.95 -16.12 8.61
N THR A 54 10.98 -17.03 8.65
CA THR A 54 10.91 -18.23 7.80
C THR A 54 10.18 -18.00 6.48
N ASP A 55 9.48 -16.88 6.31
CA ASP A 55 8.82 -16.53 5.06
C ASP A 55 9.81 -15.83 4.11
N GLY A 56 10.36 -16.56 3.18
CA GLY A 56 11.33 -16.04 2.21
C GLY A 56 10.81 -14.95 1.27
N ARG A 57 9.52 -14.63 1.32
CA ARG A 57 8.92 -13.53 0.54
C ARG A 57 9.13 -12.17 1.17
N ILE A 58 9.43 -12.08 2.48
CA ILE A 58 9.54 -10.82 3.20
C ILE A 58 11.00 -10.47 3.41
N LYS A 59 11.40 -9.28 2.99
CA LYS A 59 12.74 -8.76 3.12
C LYS A 59 12.74 -7.39 3.80
N VAL A 60 13.46 -7.26 4.90
CA VAL A 60 13.70 -5.97 5.57
C VAL A 60 15.06 -5.42 5.16
N VAL A 61 15.07 -4.14 4.81
CA VAL A 61 16.27 -3.35 4.55
C VAL A 61 16.24 -2.16 5.49
N ASN A 62 17.19 -2.11 6.42
CA ASN A 62 17.39 -0.95 7.29
C ASN A 62 18.49 -0.08 6.69
N ASN A 63 18.14 1.06 6.15
CA ASN A 63 19.09 1.99 5.57
C ASN A 63 18.57 3.41 5.62
N ASN A 64 19.31 4.32 6.25
CA ASN A 64 18.98 5.74 6.36
C ASN A 64 19.86 6.65 5.48
N ILE A 65 20.71 6.05 4.64
CA ILE A 65 21.65 6.75 3.79
C ILE A 65 21.27 6.60 2.32
N ASP A 66 21.08 7.70 1.66
CA ASP A 66 20.81 7.79 0.22
C ASP A 66 22.05 7.26 -0.57
N TYR A 67 21.82 6.28 -1.44
CA TYR A 67 22.87 5.59 -2.17
C TYR A 67 23.62 6.48 -3.17
N ASN A 68 22.96 7.55 -3.67
CA ASN A 68 23.58 8.46 -4.63
C ASN A 68 24.38 9.56 -3.96
N THR A 69 23.87 10.10 -2.84
CA THR A 69 24.48 11.27 -2.19
C THR A 69 25.36 10.93 -1.00
N ASN A 70 25.26 9.71 -0.48
CA ASN A 70 25.90 9.24 0.75
C ASN A 70 25.58 10.13 1.98
N LYS A 71 24.35 10.68 2.01
CA LYS A 71 23.82 11.48 3.11
C LYS A 71 22.50 10.88 3.60
N LYS A 72 22.04 11.31 4.78
CA LYS A 72 20.70 10.92 5.24
C LYS A 72 19.65 11.36 4.25
N TYR A 73 18.62 10.53 4.07
CA TYR A 73 17.49 10.87 3.22
C TYR A 73 16.79 12.15 3.67
N ASP A 74 16.41 12.98 2.73
CA ASP A 74 15.66 14.22 2.96
C ASP A 74 14.36 14.31 2.14
N ASN A 75 14.12 13.32 1.28
CA ASN A 75 12.91 13.25 0.45
C ASN A 75 12.47 11.79 0.18
N ILE A 76 11.18 11.61 -0.07
CA ILE A 76 10.58 10.29 -0.30
C ILE A 76 10.99 9.69 -1.66
N GLY A 77 11.23 10.51 -2.67
CA GLY A 77 11.62 10.05 -4.00
C GLY A 77 12.95 9.28 -3.99
N SER A 78 13.97 9.79 -3.28
CA SER A 78 15.24 9.08 -3.09
C SER A 78 15.04 7.77 -2.34
N ILE A 79 14.19 7.75 -1.30
CA ILE A 79 13.88 6.53 -0.54
C ILE A 79 13.23 5.49 -1.44
N ARG A 80 12.21 5.85 -2.23
CA ARG A 80 11.53 4.92 -3.15
C ARG A 80 12.47 4.43 -4.26
N ARG A 81 13.32 5.32 -4.83
CA ARG A 81 14.34 4.94 -5.80
C ARG A 81 15.27 3.84 -5.24
N ASP A 82 15.74 4.01 -4.01
CA ASP A 82 16.66 3.06 -3.41
C ASP A 82 15.93 1.78 -2.97
N ALA A 83 14.71 1.90 -2.46
CA ALA A 83 13.89 0.76 -2.08
C ALA A 83 13.61 -0.20 -3.25
N ILE A 84 13.27 0.32 -4.45
CA ILE A 84 13.01 -0.51 -5.62
C ILE A 84 14.25 -1.26 -6.15
N ASN A 85 15.47 -0.84 -5.77
CA ASN A 85 16.68 -1.56 -6.12
C ASN A 85 16.77 -2.93 -5.46
N HIS A 86 16.06 -3.14 -4.35
CA HIS A 86 15.98 -4.42 -3.65
C HIS A 86 14.88 -5.34 -4.20
N ALA A 87 14.02 -4.85 -5.07
CA ALA A 87 12.97 -5.62 -5.71
C ALA A 87 13.53 -6.50 -6.82
N SER A 88 13.04 -7.74 -6.91
CA SER A 88 13.48 -8.73 -7.90
C SER A 88 12.36 -9.16 -8.85
N GLY A 89 11.15 -8.60 -8.68
CA GLY A 89 9.98 -8.90 -9.49
C GLY A 89 10.02 -8.29 -10.90
N THR A 90 9.07 -8.70 -11.70
CA THR A 90 8.82 -8.11 -13.02
C THR A 90 7.91 -6.89 -12.95
N HIS A 91 7.08 -6.84 -11.91
CA HIS A 91 6.11 -5.77 -11.67
C HIS A 91 6.21 -5.26 -10.23
N TYR A 92 5.86 -4.01 -10.06
CA TYR A 92 5.89 -3.24 -8.83
C TYR A 92 4.47 -2.83 -8.43
N ILE A 93 4.21 -2.92 -7.13
CA ILE A 93 3.08 -2.27 -6.46
C ILE A 93 3.66 -1.48 -5.29
N CYS A 94 3.36 -0.19 -5.21
CA CYS A 94 3.62 0.58 -4.01
C CYS A 94 2.78 0.01 -2.87
N TRP A 95 3.43 -0.32 -1.75
CA TRP A 95 2.77 -0.96 -0.63
C TRP A 95 2.94 -0.10 0.61
N ASP A 96 2.22 1.02 0.69
CA ASP A 96 2.37 1.95 1.79
C ASP A 96 1.96 1.31 3.13
N ASP A 97 2.71 1.62 4.20
CA ASP A 97 2.55 0.99 5.51
C ASP A 97 1.29 1.42 6.24
N ASP A 98 0.73 2.58 5.90
CA ASP A 98 -0.42 3.20 6.55
C ASP A 98 -1.76 3.01 5.82
N ASP A 99 -1.74 2.39 4.65
CA ASP A 99 -2.93 2.15 3.83
C ASP A 99 -3.58 0.77 4.06
N ILE A 100 -4.70 0.53 3.40
CA ILE A 100 -5.45 -0.73 3.47
C ILE A 100 -5.42 -1.41 2.11
N PHE A 101 -4.93 -2.65 2.09
CA PHE A 101 -4.94 -3.51 0.91
C PHE A 101 -5.91 -4.67 1.15
N LEU A 102 -6.93 -4.76 0.32
CA LEU A 102 -7.94 -5.80 0.41
C LEU A 102 -7.41 -7.12 -0.20
N PRO A 103 -7.93 -8.27 0.21
CA PRO A 103 -7.34 -9.57 -0.15
C PRO A 103 -7.18 -9.82 -1.65
N TRP A 104 -8.02 -9.25 -2.48
CA TRP A 104 -7.98 -9.42 -3.94
C TRP A 104 -7.11 -8.40 -4.68
N ASN A 105 -6.43 -7.48 -3.98
CA ASN A 105 -5.73 -6.37 -4.62
C ASN A 105 -4.65 -6.85 -5.60
N VAL A 106 -3.74 -7.70 -5.14
CA VAL A 106 -2.64 -8.19 -5.99
C VAL A 106 -3.17 -9.04 -7.15
N ARG A 107 -4.11 -9.96 -6.89
CA ARG A 107 -4.69 -10.81 -7.94
C ARG A 107 -5.35 -9.97 -9.03
N GLN A 108 -6.17 -9.00 -8.65
CA GLN A 108 -6.84 -8.11 -9.61
C GLN A 108 -5.85 -7.31 -10.46
N CYS A 109 -4.80 -6.80 -9.85
CA CYS A 109 -3.72 -6.11 -10.54
C CYS A 109 -3.02 -7.00 -11.58
N VAL A 110 -2.70 -8.24 -11.19
CA VAL A 110 -2.06 -9.21 -12.09
C VAL A 110 -2.99 -9.63 -13.22
N ASP A 111 -4.27 -9.88 -12.94
CA ASP A 111 -5.25 -10.21 -13.97
C ASP A 111 -5.41 -9.06 -14.98
N GLY A 112 -5.36 -7.83 -14.50
CA GLY A 112 -5.40 -6.64 -15.34
C GLY A 112 -4.21 -6.56 -16.30
N ILE A 113 -2.98 -6.71 -15.79
CA ILE A 113 -1.78 -6.71 -16.64
C ILE A 113 -1.76 -7.87 -17.62
N LYS A 114 -2.19 -9.06 -17.22
CA LYS A 114 -2.30 -10.22 -18.13
C LYS A 114 -3.27 -9.97 -19.28
N LYS A 115 -4.37 -9.29 -19.00
CA LYS A 115 -5.38 -8.97 -20.01
C LYS A 115 -4.90 -7.90 -21.00
N TYR A 116 -3.99 -7.02 -20.58
CA TYR A 116 -3.48 -5.91 -21.37
C TYR A 116 -1.93 -5.92 -21.42
N PRO A 117 -1.31 -6.93 -22.07
CA PRO A 117 0.13 -7.19 -21.98
C PRO A 117 1.02 -6.09 -22.62
N ASP A 118 0.45 -5.26 -23.48
CA ASP A 118 1.16 -4.12 -24.11
C ASP A 118 1.23 -2.88 -23.21
N MET A 119 0.50 -2.89 -22.10
CA MET A 119 0.52 -1.80 -21.13
C MET A 119 1.73 -1.92 -20.21
N TRP A 120 2.20 -0.78 -19.73
CA TRP A 120 3.23 -0.72 -18.69
C TRP A 120 2.66 -0.70 -17.30
N SER A 121 1.41 -0.24 -17.20
CA SER A 121 0.67 -0.17 -15.93
C SER A 121 -0.80 -0.47 -16.12
N TRP A 122 -1.40 -0.93 -15.05
CA TRP A 122 -2.84 -1.13 -14.92
C TRP A 122 -3.31 -0.62 -13.56
N LYS A 123 -4.51 -0.04 -13.51
CA LYS A 123 -5.21 0.32 -12.27
C LYS A 123 -6.72 0.17 -12.41
N PRO A 124 -7.46 -0.05 -11.30
CA PRO A 124 -8.91 0.15 -11.31
C PRO A 124 -9.22 1.63 -11.57
N GLU A 125 -10.37 1.95 -12.16
CA GLU A 125 -10.79 3.33 -12.37
C GLU A 125 -10.85 4.10 -11.04
N TYR A 126 -11.36 3.46 -10.00
CA TYR A 126 -11.54 4.06 -8.69
C TYR A 126 -10.65 3.42 -7.64
N SER A 127 -10.26 4.23 -6.66
CA SER A 127 -9.66 3.81 -5.40
C SER A 127 -10.59 4.22 -4.26
N SER A 128 -10.57 3.47 -3.18
CA SER A 128 -11.25 3.89 -1.96
C SER A 128 -10.39 4.89 -1.19
N PHE A 129 -11.04 5.82 -0.52
CA PHE A 129 -10.39 6.87 0.23
C PHE A 129 -11.12 7.07 1.56
N TRP A 130 -10.46 6.74 2.66
CA TRP A 130 -11.00 6.99 3.98
C TRP A 130 -10.58 8.36 4.48
N ARG A 131 -11.57 9.21 4.69
CA ARG A 131 -11.37 10.61 5.06
C ARG A 131 -11.23 10.78 6.57
N SER A 132 -10.63 11.90 6.99
CA SER A 132 -10.49 12.28 8.39
C SER A 132 -11.83 12.51 9.10
N ASP A 133 -12.91 12.78 8.35
CA ASP A 133 -14.27 12.91 8.89
C ASP A 133 -14.99 11.56 9.08
N GLY A 134 -14.28 10.46 8.89
CA GLY A 134 -14.80 9.10 9.08
C GLY A 134 -15.63 8.57 7.91
N LEU A 135 -15.74 9.30 6.80
CA LEU A 135 -16.44 8.83 5.61
C LEU A 135 -15.49 8.12 4.66
N LEU A 136 -16.03 7.11 3.97
CA LEU A 136 -15.35 6.45 2.87
C LEU A 136 -15.88 6.98 1.54
N GLU A 137 -14.99 7.45 0.68
CA GLU A 137 -15.34 7.82 -0.69
C GLU A 137 -14.68 6.88 -1.69
N ILE A 138 -15.25 6.82 -2.89
CA ILE A 138 -14.61 6.22 -4.05
C ILE A 138 -14.14 7.34 -4.96
N SER A 139 -12.83 7.38 -5.20
CA SER A 139 -12.18 8.46 -5.94
C SER A 139 -11.55 7.95 -7.23
N GLY A 140 -11.73 8.70 -8.32
CA GLY A 140 -11.02 8.50 -9.59
C GLY A 140 -9.58 9.02 -9.59
N ASN A 141 -9.06 9.49 -8.47
CA ASN A 141 -7.69 9.97 -8.36
C ASN A 141 -6.68 8.85 -8.69
N VAL A 142 -5.59 9.27 -9.29
CA VAL A 142 -4.49 8.36 -9.62
C VAL A 142 -3.60 8.24 -8.38
N MET A 143 -3.83 7.19 -7.59
CA MET A 143 -3.04 6.88 -6.40
C MET A 143 -2.03 5.80 -6.72
N GLU A 144 -0.75 6.04 -6.45
CA GLU A 144 0.34 5.12 -6.79
C GLU A 144 0.10 3.70 -6.27
N ALA A 145 -0.30 3.57 -5.02
CA ALA A 145 -0.52 2.27 -4.38
C ALA A 145 -1.70 1.46 -4.95
N SER A 146 -2.55 2.08 -5.80
CA SER A 146 -3.59 1.38 -6.55
C SER A 146 -3.13 0.83 -7.90
N ILE A 147 -1.87 1.08 -8.28
CA ILE A 147 -1.33 0.82 -9.62
C ILE A 147 -0.34 -0.34 -9.56
N ILE A 148 -0.50 -1.32 -10.44
CA ILE A 148 0.59 -2.24 -10.78
C ILE A 148 1.34 -1.71 -11.99
N SER A 149 2.66 -1.74 -11.95
CA SER A 149 3.50 -1.21 -13.02
C SER A 149 4.69 -2.12 -13.31
N ARG A 150 5.16 -2.13 -14.55
CA ARG A 150 6.41 -2.80 -14.91
C ARG A 150 7.59 -2.17 -14.17
N LEU A 151 8.30 -2.99 -13.42
CA LEU A 151 9.42 -2.54 -12.59
C LEU A 151 10.58 -1.97 -13.39
N ASP A 152 10.89 -2.57 -14.56
CA ASP A 152 11.91 -2.06 -15.49
C ASP A 152 11.59 -0.64 -15.97
N LYS A 153 10.31 -0.34 -16.21
CA LYS A 153 9.86 0.98 -16.65
C LYS A 153 9.88 2.02 -15.54
N ILE A 154 9.56 1.62 -14.31
CA ILE A 154 9.73 2.53 -13.15
C ILE A 154 11.21 2.87 -12.95
N ARG A 155 12.10 1.88 -13.02
CA ARG A 155 13.55 2.11 -12.90
C ARG A 155 14.10 3.00 -14.02
N GLU A 156 13.56 2.89 -15.23
CA GLU A 156 13.94 3.72 -16.37
C GLU A 156 13.61 5.20 -16.15
N HIS A 157 12.46 5.50 -15.54
CA HIS A 157 11.95 6.88 -15.39
C HIS A 157 12.17 7.46 -13.99
N GLY A 158 12.36 6.61 -12.98
CA GLY A 158 12.68 7.00 -11.61
C GLY A 158 11.56 7.72 -10.86
N PHE A 159 11.94 8.39 -9.79
CA PHE A 159 11.06 9.18 -8.93
C PHE A 159 11.53 10.63 -8.87
N ILE A 160 10.62 11.56 -8.63
CA ILE A 160 10.98 12.96 -8.40
C ILE A 160 11.58 13.08 -7.00
N GLU A 161 12.81 13.55 -6.92
CA GLU A 161 13.55 13.71 -5.67
C GLU A 161 13.36 15.13 -5.11
N HIS A 162 12.22 15.38 -4.48
CA HIS A 162 11.94 16.67 -3.83
C HIS A 162 11.22 16.50 -2.49
N LYS A 163 11.20 17.56 -1.70
CA LYS A 163 10.48 17.60 -0.41
C LYS A 163 8.99 17.82 -0.66
N GLY A 164 8.23 16.75 -0.64
CA GLY A 164 6.77 16.76 -0.84
C GLY A 164 6.29 15.46 -1.48
N GLY A 165 4.97 15.26 -1.51
CA GLY A 165 4.36 14.12 -2.18
C GLY A 165 4.35 14.28 -3.71
N GLY A 166 4.03 13.19 -4.41
CA GLY A 166 3.94 13.17 -5.87
C GLY A 166 5.24 12.77 -6.56
N GLU A 167 6.13 12.12 -5.85
CA GLU A 167 7.40 11.58 -6.36
C GLU A 167 7.21 10.61 -7.53
N HIS A 168 6.09 9.89 -7.56
CA HIS A 168 5.71 8.95 -8.59
C HIS A 168 5.37 9.61 -9.94
N TRP A 169 5.13 10.92 -9.97
CA TRP A 169 4.79 11.62 -11.21
C TRP A 169 5.90 11.57 -12.26
N ALA A 170 7.14 11.27 -11.89
CA ALA A 170 8.24 11.08 -12.85
C ALA A 170 7.92 10.00 -13.88
N TRP A 171 7.54 8.81 -13.43
CA TRP A 171 7.20 7.68 -14.31
C TRP A 171 5.74 7.71 -14.75
N LEU A 172 4.82 8.07 -13.83
CA LEU A 172 3.39 8.01 -14.09
C LEU A 172 2.96 8.92 -15.23
N LYS A 173 3.47 10.16 -15.26
CA LYS A 173 3.19 11.08 -16.36
C LYS A 173 3.65 10.52 -17.69
N VAL A 174 4.83 9.93 -17.75
CA VAL A 174 5.34 9.29 -18.97
C VAL A 174 4.44 8.16 -19.44
N PHE A 175 3.93 7.34 -18.51
CA PHE A 175 3.04 6.23 -18.84
C PHE A 175 1.69 6.73 -19.38
N MET A 176 1.17 7.81 -18.83
CA MET A 176 -0.05 8.46 -19.33
C MET A 176 0.16 9.10 -20.70
N ASP A 177 1.22 9.88 -20.87
CA ASP A 177 1.54 10.57 -22.13
C ASP A 177 1.81 9.58 -23.29
N LYS A 178 2.32 8.39 -22.98
CA LYS A 178 2.53 7.30 -23.95
C LYS A 178 1.36 6.34 -24.09
N GLU A 179 0.24 6.61 -23.44
CA GLU A 179 -0.93 5.73 -23.41
C GLU A 179 -0.59 4.30 -22.96
N LYS A 180 0.31 4.17 -21.96
CA LYS A 180 0.76 2.89 -21.40
C LYS A 180 0.19 2.58 -20.01
N LEU A 181 -0.68 3.43 -19.50
CA LEU A 181 -1.50 3.19 -18.31
C LEU A 181 -2.92 2.80 -18.73
N PHE A 182 -3.32 1.57 -18.42
CA PHE A 182 -4.70 1.14 -18.61
C PHE A 182 -5.53 1.38 -17.36
N VAL A 183 -6.66 2.06 -17.50
CA VAL A 183 -7.63 2.33 -16.43
C VAL A 183 -8.85 1.46 -16.64
N ASP A 184 -9.06 0.50 -15.74
CA ASP A 184 -10.15 -0.48 -15.85
C ASP A 184 -11.42 -0.01 -15.15
N ARG A 185 -12.42 0.32 -15.94
CA ARG A 185 -13.74 0.80 -15.47
C ARG A 185 -14.62 -0.29 -14.86
N ASN A 186 -14.26 -1.54 -15.05
CA ASN A 186 -15.06 -2.68 -14.58
C ASN A 186 -14.54 -3.27 -13.27
N SER A 187 -13.43 -2.75 -12.76
CA SER A 187 -12.79 -3.23 -11.56
C SER A 187 -13.33 -2.57 -10.30
N ILE A 188 -13.31 -3.32 -9.21
CA ILE A 188 -13.62 -2.81 -7.88
C ILE A 188 -12.30 -2.47 -7.18
N PRO A 189 -12.20 -1.32 -6.50
CA PRO A 189 -10.99 -0.98 -5.76
C PRO A 189 -10.56 -2.10 -4.81
N GLY A 190 -9.30 -2.51 -4.90
CA GLY A 190 -8.64 -3.41 -3.94
C GLY A 190 -7.79 -2.67 -2.93
N TYR A 191 -7.73 -1.35 -3.04
CA TYR A 191 -6.91 -0.46 -2.25
C TYR A 191 -7.73 0.67 -1.64
N CYS A 192 -7.43 1.02 -0.39
CA CYS A 192 -7.99 2.18 0.29
C CYS A 192 -6.89 3.05 0.87
N PHE A 193 -6.81 4.28 0.38
CA PHE A 193 -5.98 5.30 0.96
C PHE A 193 -6.53 5.70 2.32
N ASN A 194 -5.73 5.52 3.34
CA ASN A 194 -6.10 5.84 4.71
C ASN A 194 -5.61 7.25 5.05
N TRP A 195 -6.44 8.26 4.81
CA TRP A 195 -6.17 9.63 5.22
C TRP A 195 -6.38 9.77 6.72
N SER A 196 -5.50 9.18 7.49
CA SER A 196 -5.44 9.47 8.91
C SER A 196 -4.85 10.84 9.09
N ASP A 197 -5.62 11.69 9.68
CA ASP A 197 -5.37 13.08 10.00
C ASP A 197 -3.91 13.55 9.93
N GLN A 198 -3.65 14.50 9.03
CA GLN A 198 -2.58 15.50 9.03
C GLN A 198 -1.11 15.06 9.02
N GLY A 199 -0.78 13.83 9.38
CA GLY A 199 0.62 13.49 9.64
C GLY A 199 1.36 12.93 8.46
N VAL A 200 0.68 12.15 7.65
CA VAL A 200 1.32 11.28 6.66
C VAL A 200 1.91 12.07 5.50
N MET A 201 1.20 13.05 5.00
CA MET A 201 1.66 13.86 3.87
C MET A 201 2.61 15.00 4.24
N ARG A 202 2.73 15.37 5.52
CA ARG A 202 3.42 16.60 5.93
C ARG A 202 4.75 16.43 6.63
N GLY A 203 5.22 15.25 6.79
CA GLY A 203 6.58 15.06 7.32
C GLY A 203 6.77 13.74 8.04
N HIS A 204 7.78 13.08 7.62
CA HIS A 204 8.34 11.87 8.24
C HIS A 204 8.59 11.98 9.76
N LYS A 205 8.40 13.17 10.33
CA LYS A 205 8.62 13.45 11.75
C LYS A 205 7.45 13.08 12.65
N GLN A 206 6.30 12.70 12.10
CA GLN A 206 5.09 12.45 12.90
C GLN A 206 4.67 10.98 12.88
N SER A 207 5.59 10.11 13.17
CA SER A 207 5.31 8.70 13.42
C SER A 207 4.29 8.46 14.54
N GLY A 208 4.07 9.43 15.40
CA GLY A 208 3.18 9.32 16.55
C GLY A 208 1.70 9.60 16.29
N THR A 209 1.35 10.15 15.13
CA THR A 209 -0.04 10.52 14.83
C THR A 209 -0.93 9.36 14.45
N MET A 210 -0.36 8.18 14.36
CA MET A 210 -1.06 6.93 14.10
C MET A 210 -1.96 6.48 15.24
N ASN A 211 -1.99 7.21 16.32
CA ASN A 211 -2.87 6.98 17.47
C ASN A 211 -4.24 7.64 17.34
N HIS A 212 -4.69 7.94 16.10
CA HIS A 212 -6.08 8.32 15.93
C HIS A 212 -6.94 7.12 16.35
N PRO A 213 -7.80 7.25 17.35
CA PRO A 213 -8.57 6.12 17.91
C PRO A 213 -9.48 5.45 16.87
N ASP A 214 -9.74 6.14 15.75
CA ASP A 214 -10.60 5.65 14.68
C ASP A 214 -9.82 5.12 13.46
N ASN A 215 -8.49 5.11 13.48
CA ASN A 215 -7.75 4.54 12.39
C ASN A 215 -7.83 3.00 12.38
N PHE A 216 -7.40 2.36 11.28
CA PHE A 216 -7.38 0.91 11.16
C PHE A 216 -6.31 0.22 12.02
N ASN A 217 -5.59 0.96 12.86
CA ASN A 217 -4.67 0.35 13.82
C ASN A 217 -5.47 -0.24 14.96
N ILE A 218 -5.68 -1.53 14.88
CA ILE A 218 -6.18 -2.31 16.02
C ILE A 218 -5.00 -2.46 16.96
N HIS A 219 -5.11 -1.88 18.15
CA HIS A 219 -4.07 -2.03 19.15
C HIS A 219 -3.89 -3.50 19.50
N LYS A 220 -2.70 -4.03 19.25
CA LYS A 220 -2.27 -5.24 19.93
C LYS A 220 -2.13 -4.91 21.41
N GLU A 221 -2.75 -5.69 22.27
CA GLU A 221 -2.57 -5.59 23.72
C GLU A 221 -1.07 -5.69 24.07
N GLY A 222 -0.57 -4.67 24.77
CA GLY A 222 0.81 -4.60 25.23
C GLY A 222 1.67 -3.65 24.39
N THR A 223 1.89 -2.46 24.93
CA THR A 223 2.94 -1.56 24.44
C THR A 223 4.30 -2.21 24.69
N ARG A 224 4.88 -2.83 23.67
CA ARG A 224 6.27 -3.28 23.71
C ARG A 224 7.16 -2.08 23.41
N ASP A 225 8.29 -2.01 24.10
CA ASP A 225 9.34 -1.04 23.82
C ASP A 225 9.86 -1.22 22.39
N TYR A 226 9.91 -0.15 21.62
CA TYR A 226 10.39 -0.14 20.24
C TYR A 226 11.79 -0.75 20.10
N ALA A 227 12.63 -0.54 21.08
CA ALA A 227 14.04 -0.97 21.05
C ALA A 227 14.25 -2.49 21.07
N THR A 228 13.25 -3.27 21.45
CA THR A 228 13.37 -4.73 21.62
C THR A 228 12.40 -5.53 20.78
N ARG A 229 11.63 -4.86 19.93
CA ARG A 229 10.49 -5.49 19.24
C ARG A 229 10.88 -6.01 17.87
N SER A 230 10.67 -7.31 17.68
CA SER A 230 10.63 -7.93 16.37
C SER A 230 9.22 -7.78 15.76
N LEU A 231 9.16 -7.62 14.44
CA LEU A 231 7.91 -7.56 13.68
C LEU A 231 7.19 -8.90 13.72
N GLU A 232 5.92 -8.88 14.08
CA GLU A 232 5.03 -10.04 14.03
C GLU A 232 3.75 -9.69 13.27
N PRO A 233 3.16 -10.61 12.51
CA PRO A 233 1.92 -10.33 11.82
C PRO A 233 0.77 -10.17 12.80
N TYR A 234 -0.28 -9.49 12.39
CA TYR A 234 -1.55 -9.49 13.10
C TYR A 234 -2.14 -10.90 13.11
N SER A 235 -2.88 -11.23 14.15
CA SER A 235 -3.69 -12.44 14.15
C SER A 235 -4.77 -12.39 13.05
N ALA A 236 -5.26 -13.54 12.64
CA ALA A 236 -6.38 -13.60 11.67
C ALA A 236 -7.61 -12.84 12.17
N SER A 237 -7.89 -12.90 13.48
CA SER A 237 -9.00 -12.16 14.09
C SER A 237 -8.82 -10.65 14.05
N ASP A 238 -7.59 -10.14 14.27
CA ASP A 238 -7.32 -8.70 14.19
C ASP A 238 -7.42 -8.20 12.75
N LEU A 239 -6.95 -9.00 11.80
CA LEU A 239 -7.06 -8.66 10.37
C LEU A 239 -8.53 -8.66 9.91
N LEU A 240 -9.32 -9.64 10.36
CA LEU A 240 -10.76 -9.68 10.08
C LEU A 240 -11.48 -8.43 10.59
N ARG A 241 -11.17 -7.98 11.81
CA ARG A 241 -11.74 -6.75 12.38
C ARG A 241 -11.42 -5.50 11.54
N ILE A 242 -10.27 -5.45 10.90
CA ILE A 242 -9.93 -4.36 9.95
C ILE A 242 -10.87 -4.40 8.75
N TYR A 243 -11.08 -5.57 8.15
CA TYR A 243 -11.96 -5.71 7.00
C TYR A 243 -13.43 -5.48 7.34
N GLU A 244 -13.89 -5.90 8.52
CA GLU A 244 -15.23 -5.60 9.04
C GLU A 244 -15.43 -4.09 9.25
N LYS A 245 -14.43 -3.41 9.79
CA LYS A 245 -14.46 -1.95 9.92
C LYS A 245 -14.55 -1.27 8.54
N PHE A 246 -13.75 -1.72 7.57
CA PHE A 246 -13.82 -1.22 6.21
C PHE A 246 -15.21 -1.44 5.59
N ASP A 247 -15.79 -2.63 5.74
CA ASP A 247 -17.16 -2.94 5.25
C ASP A 247 -18.20 -2.03 5.91
N THR A 248 -18.09 -1.77 7.22
CA THR A 248 -18.96 -0.84 7.94
C THR A 248 -18.88 0.57 7.37
N LEU A 249 -17.66 1.08 7.16
CA LEU A 249 -17.45 2.41 6.58
C LEU A 249 -18.03 2.50 5.16
N LEU A 250 -17.88 1.43 4.38
CA LEU A 250 -18.43 1.36 3.03
C LEU A 250 -19.96 1.39 3.05
N LYS A 251 -20.61 0.63 3.96
CA LYS A 251 -22.07 0.66 4.16
C LYS A 251 -22.58 2.04 4.55
N ASP A 252 -21.91 2.66 5.51
CA ASP A 252 -22.28 3.98 6.01
C ASP A 252 -22.12 5.09 4.98
N SER A 253 -21.34 4.83 3.94
CA SER A 253 -21.10 5.77 2.84
C SER A 253 -21.98 5.55 1.62
N ILE A 254 -22.83 4.51 1.61
CA ILE A 254 -23.79 4.27 0.50
C ILE A 254 -24.71 5.46 0.34
N ASP A 255 -24.92 5.85 -0.94
CA ASP A 255 -25.74 6.97 -1.34
C ASP A 255 -25.31 8.36 -0.87
N LYS A 256 -24.22 8.49 -0.12
CA LYS A 256 -23.60 9.78 0.16
C LYS A 256 -22.73 10.22 -1.02
N THR A 257 -22.92 11.45 -1.47
CA THR A 257 -22.05 12.04 -2.49
C THR A 257 -20.93 12.82 -1.82
N ILE A 258 -19.69 12.43 -2.07
CA ILE A 258 -18.51 13.03 -1.49
C ILE A 258 -17.59 13.43 -2.64
N ASN A 259 -17.25 14.72 -2.73
CA ASN A 259 -16.43 15.28 -3.81
C ASN A 259 -16.91 14.90 -5.24
N GLY A 260 -18.21 14.78 -5.44
CA GLY A 260 -18.79 14.42 -6.74
C GLY A 260 -18.85 12.93 -7.03
N TYR A 261 -18.35 12.08 -6.14
CA TYR A 261 -18.44 10.62 -6.26
C TYR A 261 -19.49 10.06 -5.32
N LYS A 262 -20.16 9.01 -5.77
CA LYS A 262 -21.21 8.33 -5.01
C LYS A 262 -20.95 6.84 -4.96
N ILE A 263 -20.95 6.28 -3.76
CA ILE A 263 -20.98 4.84 -3.58
C ILE A 263 -22.42 4.38 -3.77
N THR A 264 -22.70 3.64 -4.85
CA THR A 264 -24.02 3.08 -5.11
C THR A 264 -24.21 1.74 -4.41
N GLN A 265 -25.46 1.35 -4.18
CA GLN A 265 -25.77 0.00 -3.68
C GLN A 265 -25.20 -1.09 -4.60
N GLU A 266 -25.16 -0.85 -5.91
CA GLU A 266 -24.57 -1.79 -6.87
C GLU A 266 -23.06 -1.98 -6.61
N ASN A 267 -22.33 -0.88 -6.41
CA ASN A 267 -20.90 -0.93 -6.10
C ASN A 267 -20.65 -1.67 -4.78
N TYR A 268 -21.44 -1.38 -3.76
CA TYR A 268 -21.37 -2.07 -2.47
C TYR A 268 -21.60 -3.58 -2.61
N ASN A 269 -22.62 -4.00 -3.37
CA ASN A 269 -22.93 -5.41 -3.60
C ASN A 269 -21.76 -6.14 -4.30
N LYS A 270 -21.03 -5.46 -5.21
CA LYS A 270 -19.83 -6.00 -5.84
C LYS A 270 -18.70 -6.23 -4.82
N TYR A 271 -18.53 -5.33 -3.86
CA TYR A 271 -17.58 -5.51 -2.75
C TYR A 271 -17.92 -6.72 -1.89
N VAL A 272 -19.17 -6.82 -1.44
CA VAL A 272 -19.63 -7.92 -0.60
C VAL A 272 -19.43 -9.27 -1.29
N ALA A 273 -19.75 -9.36 -2.58
CA ALA A 273 -19.54 -10.57 -3.35
C ALA A 273 -18.07 -10.99 -3.43
N LYS A 274 -17.13 -10.03 -3.50
CA LYS A 274 -15.69 -10.34 -3.48
C LYS A 274 -15.21 -10.77 -2.11
N ILE A 275 -15.65 -10.11 -1.04
CA ILE A 275 -15.29 -10.49 0.34
C ILE A 275 -15.75 -11.92 0.64
N ALA A 276 -16.99 -12.26 0.26
CA ALA A 276 -17.53 -13.61 0.47
C ALA A 276 -16.72 -14.70 -0.27
N ASN A 277 -16.17 -14.38 -1.44
CA ASN A 277 -15.36 -15.32 -2.24
C ASN A 277 -13.92 -15.48 -1.71
N THR A 278 -13.45 -14.63 -0.82
CA THR A 278 -12.11 -14.74 -0.20
C THR A 278 -12.13 -15.48 1.13
N SER A 279 -13.32 -15.74 1.68
CA SER A 279 -13.51 -16.45 2.96
C SER A 279 -13.71 -17.98 2.78
N ASN A 280 -13.70 -18.47 1.55
CA ASN A 280 -13.74 -19.89 1.19
C ASN A 280 -12.40 -20.34 0.59
#